data_0976f306fc1095e2934778cb457b4273
#
_entry.id   0976f306fc1095e2934778cb457b4273
#
_cell.length_a   1.000
_cell.length_b   1.000
_cell.length_c   1.000
_cell.angle_alpha   90.00
_cell.angle_beta   90.00
_cell.angle_gamma   90.00
#
_symmetry.space_group_name_H-M   'P 1'
#
loop_
_entity.id
_entity.type
_entity.pdbx_description
1 polymer ?
#
loop_
_entity_poly.entity_id
_entity_poly.type
_entity_poly.pdbx_seq_one_letter_code
_entity_poly.pdbx_strand_id
1 'polypeptide(L)'
;MTMKLQFDHSKKFQLDAIESTVKLFEGQQKFDASFVDFVDGVVPNKLTINENEIFENLKDIQKQNKIPISESFEGMNFSIEMETGTGKTYVYLRTIYELNKKYGFKKFIIVVPSVAIREGTKKNFEITKDDFQILYNKIPIQSTEYSSKNISYIRQFSNSNKIEVMIITRDSFNKDVNIMNTPQDKFYGK
;
A
#
# COMPACT_ATOMS: atom_id res chain seq x y z
N MET A 1 -22.91 -8.93 -24.15
CA MET A 1 -22.69 -9.48 -22.79
C MET A 1 -21.26 -9.14 -22.38
N THR A 2 -21.07 -8.29 -21.40
CA THR A 2 -19.74 -7.98 -20.88
C THR A 2 -19.35 -9.12 -19.93
N MET A 3 -18.28 -9.83 -20.24
CA MET A 3 -17.76 -10.91 -19.42
C MET A 3 -17.29 -10.32 -18.09
N LYS A 4 -17.96 -10.65 -16.98
CA LYS A 4 -17.61 -10.19 -15.65
C LYS A 4 -16.64 -11.21 -15.03
N LEU A 5 -15.43 -10.76 -14.67
CA LEU A 5 -14.47 -11.59 -13.96
C LEU A 5 -15.01 -11.88 -12.56
N GLN A 6 -15.01 -13.16 -12.18
CA GLN A 6 -15.32 -13.58 -10.81
C GLN A 6 -14.02 -13.87 -10.09
N PHE A 7 -13.84 -13.27 -8.91
CA PHE A 7 -12.69 -13.50 -8.06
C PHE A 7 -13.05 -14.47 -6.95
N ASP A 8 -12.19 -15.46 -6.75
CA ASP A 8 -12.31 -16.36 -5.62
C ASP A 8 -11.56 -15.76 -4.41
N HIS A 9 -12.33 -15.30 -3.42
CA HIS A 9 -11.81 -14.66 -2.22
C HIS A 9 -11.30 -15.64 -1.16
N SER A 10 -11.47 -16.94 -1.36
CA SER A 10 -11.20 -18.00 -0.37
C SER A 10 -9.87 -18.71 -0.54
N LYS A 11 -9.08 -18.37 -1.55
CA LYS A 11 -7.78 -19.01 -1.82
C LYS A 11 -6.82 -18.86 -0.64
N LYS A 12 -6.58 -19.97 0.05
CA LYS A 12 -5.83 -19.98 1.30
C LYS A 12 -4.45 -19.33 1.17
N PHE A 13 -3.66 -19.66 0.16
CA PHE A 13 -2.32 -19.10 -0.03
C PHE A 13 -2.32 -17.57 -0.24
N GLN A 14 -3.39 -17.02 -0.85
CA GLN A 14 -3.54 -15.56 -0.98
C GLN A 14 -3.92 -14.92 0.36
N LEU A 15 -4.83 -15.57 1.10
CA LEU A 15 -5.22 -15.11 2.43
C LEU A 15 -4.05 -15.16 3.40
N ASP A 16 -3.25 -16.24 3.39
CA ASP A 16 -2.07 -16.38 4.23
C ASP A 16 -1.04 -15.26 3.95
N ALA A 17 -0.81 -14.90 2.68
CA ALA A 17 0.08 -13.81 2.32
C ALA A 17 -0.44 -12.43 2.78
N ILE A 18 -1.74 -12.18 2.60
CA ILE A 18 -2.41 -10.96 3.06
C ILE A 18 -2.32 -10.86 4.58
N GLU A 19 -2.69 -11.92 5.28
CA GLU A 19 -2.68 -11.98 6.74
C GLU A 19 -1.28 -11.80 7.30
N SER A 20 -0.26 -12.41 6.71
CA SER A 20 1.14 -12.23 7.09
C SER A 20 1.57 -10.75 7.02
N THR A 21 1.19 -10.04 5.95
CA THR A 21 1.51 -8.62 5.83
C THR A 21 0.76 -7.77 6.88
N VAL A 22 -0.51 -8.08 7.11
CA VAL A 22 -1.34 -7.34 8.06
C VAL A 22 -0.87 -7.57 9.50
N LYS A 23 -0.44 -8.79 9.83
CA LYS A 23 0.07 -9.15 11.17
C LYS A 23 1.40 -8.47 11.53
N LEU A 24 2.18 -8.00 10.56
CA LEU A 24 3.37 -7.19 10.87
C LEU A 24 3.04 -6.01 11.78
N PHE A 25 1.84 -5.46 11.66
CA PHE A 25 1.37 -4.33 12.44
C PHE A 25 0.44 -4.74 13.60
N GLU A 26 0.54 -5.99 14.09
CA GLU A 26 -0.22 -6.43 15.27
C GLU A 26 0.13 -5.53 16.47
N GLY A 27 -0.88 -5.11 17.25
CA GLY A 27 -0.72 -4.10 18.30
C GLY A 27 -0.93 -2.65 17.86
N GLN A 28 -0.88 -2.36 16.55
CA GLN A 28 -1.19 -1.04 16.00
C GLN A 28 -2.65 -0.67 16.29
N GLN A 29 -2.85 0.47 16.94
CA GLN A 29 -4.18 1.01 17.14
C GLN A 29 -4.78 1.51 15.83
N LYS A 30 -6.07 1.28 15.64
CA LYS A 30 -6.78 1.81 14.48
C LYS A 30 -6.86 3.32 14.59
N PHE A 31 -6.33 3.99 13.56
CA PHE A 31 -6.33 5.42 13.48
C PHE A 31 -7.58 5.91 12.74
N ASP A 32 -8.47 6.64 13.44
CA ASP A 32 -9.58 7.30 12.80
C ASP A 32 -9.20 8.74 12.46
N ALA A 33 -9.09 9.02 11.18
CA ALA A 33 -8.71 10.33 10.68
C ALA A 33 -9.76 11.43 10.93
N SER A 34 -10.93 11.09 11.48
CA SER A 34 -11.92 12.09 11.90
C SER A 34 -11.48 12.91 13.13
N PHE A 35 -10.46 12.42 13.86
CA PHE A 35 -9.87 13.06 15.03
C PHE A 35 -8.44 13.56 14.80
N VAL A 36 -7.98 13.59 13.54
CA VAL A 36 -6.60 13.98 13.27
C VAL A 36 -6.46 15.49 13.26
N ASP A 37 -5.59 15.97 14.11
CA ASP A 37 -4.91 17.23 13.87
C ASP A 37 -4.23 17.14 12.50
N PHE A 38 -4.80 17.80 11.50
CA PHE A 38 -4.16 17.99 10.22
C PHE A 38 -2.85 18.74 10.47
N VAL A 39 -1.75 18.01 10.61
CA VAL A 39 -0.45 18.64 10.66
C VAL A 39 -0.18 19.16 9.25
N ASP A 40 -0.27 20.46 9.07
CA ASP A 40 -0.10 21.17 7.79
C ASP A 40 -1.00 20.68 6.63
N GLY A 41 -2.20 20.17 6.95
CA GLY A 41 -3.17 19.69 5.94
C GLY A 41 -2.87 18.30 5.39
N VAL A 42 -1.90 17.58 5.92
CA VAL A 42 -1.52 16.23 5.48
C VAL A 42 -2.24 15.15 6.32
N VAL A 43 -2.73 14.11 5.67
CA VAL A 43 -3.31 12.91 6.30
C VAL A 43 -2.28 11.78 6.27
N PRO A 44 -1.45 11.59 7.29
CA PRO A 44 -0.41 10.56 7.29
C PRO A 44 -0.98 9.17 7.67
N ASN A 45 -0.22 8.13 7.34
CA ASN A 45 -0.33 6.86 8.05
C ASN A 45 0.45 7.00 9.37
N LYS A 46 -0.23 6.94 10.51
CA LYS A 46 0.41 7.05 11.82
C LYS A 46 0.71 5.66 12.36
N LEU A 47 1.99 5.37 12.58
CA LEU A 47 2.43 4.16 13.26
C LEU A 47 2.51 4.44 14.77
N THR A 48 1.90 3.59 15.59
CA THR A 48 1.88 3.71 17.06
C THR A 48 2.68 2.63 17.75
N ILE A 49 2.99 1.54 17.07
CA ILE A 49 3.89 0.49 17.54
C ILE A 49 5.33 0.81 17.13
N ASN A 50 6.28 0.33 17.92
CA ASN A 50 7.71 0.55 17.66
C ASN A 50 8.32 -0.58 16.80
N GLU A 51 9.56 -0.37 16.35
CA GLU A 51 10.25 -1.33 15.48
C GLU A 51 10.49 -2.69 16.16
N ASN A 52 10.71 -2.73 17.47
CA ASN A 52 10.90 -3.98 18.19
C ASN A 52 9.61 -4.83 18.19
N GLU A 53 8.45 -4.19 18.40
CA GLU A 53 7.16 -4.86 18.32
C GLU A 53 6.92 -5.44 16.92
N ILE A 54 7.26 -4.69 15.87
CA ILE A 54 7.16 -5.16 14.48
C ILE A 54 8.11 -6.33 14.24
N PHE A 55 9.32 -6.29 14.81
CA PHE A 55 10.29 -7.38 14.70
C PHE A 55 9.81 -8.66 15.38
N GLU A 56 9.22 -8.56 16.57
CA GLU A 56 8.62 -9.73 17.22
C GLU A 56 7.43 -10.28 16.41
N ASN A 57 6.57 -9.42 15.88
CA ASN A 57 5.50 -9.83 14.97
C ASN A 57 6.05 -10.56 13.73
N LEU A 58 7.16 -10.07 13.14
CA LEU A 58 7.82 -10.74 12.01
C LEU A 58 8.29 -12.15 12.38
N LYS A 59 8.94 -12.33 13.55
CA LYS A 59 9.39 -13.64 14.01
C LYS A 59 8.23 -14.63 14.17
N ASP A 60 7.13 -14.17 14.73
CA ASP A 60 5.92 -15.00 14.89
C ASP A 60 5.31 -15.40 13.54
N ILE A 61 5.28 -14.47 12.58
CA ILE A 61 4.84 -14.76 11.20
C ILE A 61 5.78 -15.77 10.54
N GLN A 62 7.10 -15.60 10.67
CA GLN A 62 8.09 -16.53 10.13
C GLN A 62 7.93 -17.92 10.73
N LYS A 63 7.74 -18.02 12.05
CA LYS A 63 7.47 -19.29 12.74
C LYS A 63 6.18 -19.95 12.26
N GLN A 64 5.08 -19.20 12.11
CA GLN A 64 3.81 -19.71 11.58
C GLN A 64 3.96 -20.23 10.16
N ASN A 65 4.73 -19.58 9.33
CA ASN A 65 4.99 -19.97 7.94
C ASN A 65 6.11 -21.02 7.79
N LYS A 66 6.71 -21.47 8.90
CA LYS A 66 7.79 -22.47 8.92
C LYS A 66 9.02 -22.07 8.07
N ILE A 67 9.35 -20.79 8.06
CA ILE A 67 10.55 -20.24 7.44
C ILE A 67 11.58 -19.84 8.50
N PRO A 68 12.87 -19.76 8.14
CA PRO A 68 13.91 -19.35 9.07
C PRO A 68 13.58 -18.01 9.74
N ILE A 69 13.82 -17.96 11.05
CA ILE A 69 13.58 -16.74 11.84
C ILE A 69 14.75 -15.77 11.63
N SER A 70 14.44 -14.52 11.33
CA SER A 70 15.45 -13.45 11.20
C SER A 70 16.16 -13.18 12.53
N GLU A 71 17.48 -13.11 12.49
CA GLU A 71 18.30 -12.81 13.66
C GLU A 71 18.43 -11.31 13.93
N SER A 72 18.32 -10.50 12.88
CA SER A 72 18.41 -9.04 12.93
C SER A 72 17.30 -8.39 12.12
N PHE A 73 17.04 -7.13 12.45
CA PHE A 73 16.05 -6.29 11.77
C PHE A 73 16.73 -4.99 11.30
N GLU A 74 16.86 -4.85 10.00
CA GLU A 74 17.45 -3.66 9.38
C GLU A 74 16.39 -2.86 8.64
N GLY A 75 15.79 -1.91 9.35
CA GLY A 75 14.72 -1.06 8.81
C GLY A 75 13.41 -1.79 8.53
N MET A 76 12.45 -1.08 7.99
CA MET A 76 11.08 -1.55 7.74
C MET A 76 10.93 -2.25 6.39
N ASN A 77 11.90 -3.12 6.01
CA ASN A 77 11.91 -3.82 4.73
C ASN A 77 11.49 -5.28 4.90
N PHE A 78 10.41 -5.67 4.25
CA PHE A 78 9.86 -7.03 4.32
C PHE A 78 9.68 -7.59 2.92
N SER A 79 9.87 -8.91 2.77
CA SER A 79 9.67 -9.62 1.51
C SER A 79 8.57 -10.66 1.64
N ILE A 80 7.72 -10.75 0.62
CA ILE A 80 6.75 -11.83 0.47
C ILE A 80 7.00 -12.52 -0.85
N GLU A 81 7.27 -13.81 -0.79
CA GLU A 81 7.47 -14.64 -1.95
C GLU A 81 6.18 -15.35 -2.33
N MET A 82 5.83 -15.26 -3.60
CA MET A 82 4.69 -15.95 -4.19
C MET A 82 5.08 -16.40 -5.61
N GLU A 83 4.64 -17.57 -6.02
CA GLU A 83 4.88 -18.09 -7.37
C GLU A 83 4.25 -17.22 -8.46
N THR A 84 4.78 -17.34 -9.68
CA THR A 84 4.20 -16.65 -10.84
C THR A 84 2.80 -17.19 -11.13
N GLY A 85 1.88 -16.30 -11.48
CA GLY A 85 0.49 -16.70 -11.79
C GLY A 85 -0.43 -16.89 -10.57
N THR A 86 0.08 -16.77 -9.33
CA THR A 86 -0.71 -16.94 -8.10
C THR A 86 -1.57 -15.73 -7.72
N GLY A 87 -1.51 -14.64 -8.49
CA GLY A 87 -2.33 -13.45 -8.25
C GLY A 87 -1.69 -12.43 -7.31
N LYS A 88 -0.35 -12.24 -7.37
CA LYS A 88 0.37 -11.24 -6.56
C LYS A 88 -0.30 -9.87 -6.56
N THR A 89 -0.75 -9.41 -7.73
CA THR A 89 -1.43 -8.11 -7.87
C THR A 89 -2.72 -8.05 -7.04
N TYR A 90 -3.53 -9.10 -7.09
CA TYR A 90 -4.73 -9.21 -6.27
C TYR A 90 -4.38 -9.18 -4.78
N VAL A 91 -3.34 -9.91 -4.36
CA VAL A 91 -2.90 -9.99 -2.97
C VAL A 91 -2.49 -8.62 -2.43
N TYR A 92 -1.59 -7.89 -3.10
CA TYR A 92 -1.17 -6.59 -2.56
C TYR A 92 -2.28 -5.53 -2.64
N LEU A 93 -3.16 -5.56 -3.65
CA LEU A 93 -4.31 -4.66 -3.70
C LEU A 93 -5.29 -4.96 -2.55
N ARG A 94 -5.58 -6.24 -2.28
CA ARG A 94 -6.43 -6.63 -1.15
C ARG A 94 -5.79 -6.30 0.20
N THR A 95 -4.47 -6.45 0.33
CA THR A 95 -3.73 -6.05 1.53
C THR A 95 -3.93 -4.58 1.88
N ILE A 96 -4.00 -3.68 0.90
CA ILE A 96 -4.30 -2.26 1.11
C ILE A 96 -5.63 -2.08 1.84
N TYR A 97 -6.67 -2.79 1.41
CA TYR A 97 -7.99 -2.72 2.07
C TYR A 97 -7.96 -3.32 3.47
N GLU A 98 -7.27 -4.44 3.69
CA GLU A 98 -7.16 -5.05 5.03
C GLU A 98 -6.38 -4.16 6.00
N LEU A 99 -5.27 -3.53 5.56
CA LEU A 99 -4.52 -2.57 6.36
C LEU A 99 -5.36 -1.34 6.73
N ASN A 100 -6.17 -0.84 5.80
CA ASN A 100 -7.10 0.24 6.09
C ASN A 100 -8.19 -0.21 7.08
N LYS A 101 -8.80 -1.37 6.85
CA LYS A 101 -9.87 -1.92 7.69
C LYS A 101 -9.39 -2.13 9.13
N LYS A 102 -8.18 -2.70 9.31
CA LYS A 102 -7.63 -3.06 10.63
C LYS A 102 -6.99 -1.86 11.33
N TYR A 103 -6.20 -1.07 10.61
CA TYR A 103 -5.36 -0.02 11.21
C TYR A 103 -5.67 1.41 10.77
N GLY A 104 -6.56 1.58 9.80
CA GLY A 104 -6.92 2.91 9.30
C GLY A 104 -5.90 3.52 8.34
N PHE A 105 -4.91 2.78 7.85
CA PHE A 105 -3.93 3.29 6.90
C PHE A 105 -4.60 3.72 5.59
N LYS A 106 -4.22 4.88 5.06
CA LYS A 106 -4.87 5.51 3.91
C LYS A 106 -3.93 5.83 2.76
N LYS A 107 -2.62 5.87 2.98
CA LYS A 107 -1.62 6.28 1.98
C LYS A 107 -0.74 5.10 1.60
N PHE A 108 -0.77 4.74 0.33
CA PHE A 108 -0.02 3.60 -0.20
C PHE A 108 0.70 3.99 -1.48
N ILE A 109 1.92 3.51 -1.63
CA ILE A 109 2.72 3.70 -2.84
C ILE A 109 3.09 2.33 -3.40
N ILE A 110 2.72 2.08 -4.66
CA ILE A 110 3.11 0.88 -5.39
C ILE A 110 4.23 1.25 -6.34
N VAL A 111 5.42 0.73 -6.08
CA VAL A 111 6.59 0.93 -6.94
C VAL A 111 6.71 -0.24 -7.90
N VAL A 112 6.75 0.06 -9.19
CA VAL A 112 6.84 -0.95 -10.25
C VAL A 112 8.09 -0.76 -11.10
N PRO A 113 8.64 -1.83 -11.68
CA PRO A 113 9.92 -1.76 -12.40
C PRO A 113 9.82 -1.01 -13.75
N SER A 114 8.66 -0.98 -14.39
CA SER A 114 8.50 -0.39 -15.72
C SER A 114 7.13 0.22 -15.97
N VAL A 115 7.03 1.02 -17.03
CA VAL A 115 5.76 1.61 -17.49
C VAL A 115 4.74 0.54 -17.87
N ALA A 116 5.17 -0.54 -18.53
CA ALA A 116 4.28 -1.63 -18.92
C ALA A 116 3.63 -2.31 -17.69
N ILE A 117 4.41 -2.55 -16.63
CA ILE A 117 3.90 -3.10 -15.37
C ILE A 117 2.99 -2.09 -14.66
N ARG A 118 3.29 -0.79 -14.73
CA ARG A 118 2.42 0.26 -14.20
C ARG A 118 1.03 0.23 -14.84
N GLU A 119 0.97 0.20 -16.17
CA GLU A 119 -0.31 0.13 -16.89
C GLU A 119 -1.08 -1.16 -16.56
N GLY A 120 -0.37 -2.29 -16.45
CA GLY A 120 -0.97 -3.55 -16.00
C GLY A 120 -1.52 -3.46 -14.58
N THR A 121 -0.81 -2.80 -13.66
CA THR A 121 -1.25 -2.57 -12.27
C THR A 121 -2.50 -1.69 -12.23
N LYS A 122 -2.54 -0.59 -12.99
CA LYS A 122 -3.73 0.28 -13.11
C LYS A 122 -4.95 -0.50 -13.60
N LYS A 123 -4.77 -1.27 -14.69
CA LYS A 123 -5.85 -2.09 -15.24
C LYS A 123 -6.36 -3.11 -14.22
N ASN A 124 -5.47 -3.77 -13.48
CA ASN A 124 -5.87 -4.70 -12.43
C ASN A 124 -6.62 -3.98 -11.30
N PHE A 125 -6.17 -2.79 -10.90
CA PHE A 125 -6.87 -1.96 -9.91
C PHE A 125 -8.31 -1.66 -10.36
N GLU A 126 -8.51 -1.25 -11.61
CA GLU A 126 -9.83 -0.98 -12.17
C GLU A 126 -10.72 -2.25 -12.22
N ILE A 127 -10.16 -3.36 -12.67
CA ILE A 127 -10.89 -4.64 -12.78
C ILE A 127 -11.33 -5.17 -11.41
N THR A 128 -10.48 -5.04 -10.38
CA THR A 128 -10.76 -5.55 -9.04
C THR A 128 -11.56 -4.58 -8.17
N LYS A 129 -11.68 -3.32 -8.59
CA LYS A 129 -12.29 -2.25 -7.78
C LYS A 129 -13.72 -2.57 -7.35
N ASP A 130 -14.57 -2.94 -8.28
CA ASP A 130 -15.99 -3.23 -7.98
C ASP A 130 -16.13 -4.42 -7.04
N ASP A 131 -15.31 -5.43 -7.23
CA ASP A 131 -15.26 -6.63 -6.42
C ASP A 131 -14.82 -6.30 -4.98
N PHE A 132 -13.73 -5.55 -4.81
CA PHE A 132 -13.30 -5.09 -3.49
C PHE A 132 -14.27 -4.09 -2.85
N GLN A 133 -14.96 -3.26 -3.61
CA GLN A 133 -15.99 -2.39 -3.05
C GLN A 133 -17.14 -3.18 -2.43
N ILE A 134 -17.52 -4.31 -3.02
CA ILE A 134 -18.52 -5.21 -2.43
C ILE A 134 -17.97 -5.86 -1.15
N LEU A 135 -16.72 -6.36 -1.20
CA LEU A 135 -16.08 -7.07 -0.09
C LEU A 135 -15.82 -6.16 1.12
N TYR A 136 -15.56 -4.86 0.88
CA TYR A 136 -15.18 -3.87 1.90
C TYR A 136 -16.19 -2.74 2.09
N ASN A 137 -17.49 -3.02 1.88
CA ASN A 137 -18.58 -2.08 2.15
C ASN A 137 -18.40 -0.70 1.45
N LYS A 138 -17.95 -0.71 0.20
CA LYS A 138 -17.77 0.49 -0.64
C LYS A 138 -16.82 1.54 -0.06
N ILE A 139 -15.79 1.11 0.65
CA ILE A 139 -14.74 2.02 1.14
C ILE A 139 -14.17 2.81 -0.06
N PRO A 140 -14.16 4.14 0.00
CA PRO A 140 -13.67 4.96 -1.11
C PRO A 140 -12.16 4.82 -1.26
N ILE A 141 -11.73 4.37 -2.43
CA ILE A 141 -10.33 4.22 -2.82
C ILE A 141 -10.09 4.88 -4.17
N GLN A 142 -8.96 5.52 -4.30
CA GLN A 142 -8.52 6.16 -5.54
C GLN A 142 -7.10 5.74 -5.86
N SER A 143 -6.83 5.45 -7.15
CA SER A 143 -5.47 5.27 -7.64
C SER A 143 -5.04 6.47 -8.47
N THR A 144 -3.81 6.91 -8.26
CA THR A 144 -3.20 8.03 -8.98
C THR A 144 -1.86 7.58 -9.53
N GLU A 145 -1.59 7.95 -10.78
CA GLU A 145 -0.28 7.75 -11.37
C GLU A 145 0.63 8.90 -11.00
N TYR A 146 1.84 8.57 -10.51
CA TYR A 146 2.85 9.58 -10.28
C TYR A 146 3.30 10.23 -11.60
N SER A 147 3.28 11.56 -11.62
CA SER A 147 3.85 12.37 -12.71
C SER A 147 4.58 13.57 -12.14
N SER A 148 5.86 13.70 -12.47
CA SER A 148 6.68 14.86 -12.09
C SER A 148 6.17 16.19 -12.68
N LYS A 149 5.30 16.13 -13.67
CA LYS A 149 4.71 17.31 -14.32
C LYS A 149 3.48 17.83 -13.58
N ASN A 150 2.93 17.07 -12.64
CA ASN A 150 1.66 17.42 -12.00
C ASN A 150 1.73 17.31 -10.47
N ILE A 151 2.22 18.39 -9.85
CA ILE A 151 2.35 18.53 -8.39
C ILE A 151 0.97 18.47 -7.70
N SER A 152 -0.11 18.86 -8.37
CA SER A 152 -1.44 18.86 -7.77
C SER A 152 -1.88 17.46 -7.34
N TYR A 153 -1.48 16.41 -8.04
CA TYR A 153 -1.78 15.03 -7.67
C TYR A 153 -1.06 14.59 -6.39
N ILE A 154 0.17 15.07 -6.17
CA ILE A 154 0.91 14.78 -4.94
C ILE A 154 0.23 15.45 -3.74
N ARG A 155 -0.21 16.71 -3.91
CA ARG A 155 -0.97 17.41 -2.86
C ARG A 155 -2.31 16.71 -2.58
N GLN A 156 -3.04 16.31 -3.62
CA GLN A 156 -4.26 15.55 -3.45
C GLN A 156 -4.01 14.23 -2.72
N PHE A 157 -2.98 13.47 -3.10
CA PHE A 157 -2.57 12.26 -2.41
C PHE A 157 -2.32 12.51 -0.92
N SER A 158 -1.60 13.58 -0.56
CA SER A 158 -1.25 13.88 0.82
C SER A 158 -2.47 14.31 1.66
N ASN A 159 -3.37 15.12 1.10
CA ASN A 159 -4.44 15.79 1.85
C ASN A 159 -5.76 15.01 1.87
N SER A 160 -5.93 14.02 0.98
CA SER A 160 -7.18 13.26 0.89
C SER A 160 -7.40 12.39 2.12
N ASN A 161 -8.64 12.33 2.60
CA ASN A 161 -9.05 11.43 3.69
C ASN A 161 -9.53 10.06 3.19
N LYS A 162 -9.44 9.78 1.90
CA LYS A 162 -9.73 8.48 1.27
C LYS A 162 -8.50 7.58 1.28
N ILE A 163 -8.69 6.31 0.94
CA ILE A 163 -7.56 5.46 0.59
C ILE A 163 -7.00 5.96 -0.73
N GLU A 164 -5.75 6.42 -0.72
CA GLU A 164 -5.02 6.87 -1.89
C GLU A 164 -3.89 5.90 -2.21
N VAL A 165 -3.85 5.45 -3.45
CA VAL A 165 -2.82 4.55 -3.96
C VAL A 165 -2.06 5.24 -5.08
N MET A 166 -0.80 5.60 -4.84
CA MET A 166 0.06 6.17 -5.87
C MET A 166 0.84 5.05 -6.57
N ILE A 167 0.78 4.99 -7.90
CA ILE A 167 1.54 4.02 -8.69
C ILE A 167 2.70 4.75 -9.38
N ILE A 168 3.92 4.32 -9.07
CA ILE A 168 5.15 4.99 -9.51
C ILE A 168 6.13 3.97 -10.12
N THR A 169 6.88 4.37 -11.14
CA THR A 169 7.96 3.53 -11.68
C THR A 169 9.26 3.75 -10.92
N ARG A 170 10.09 2.69 -10.81
CA ARG A 170 11.43 2.77 -10.19
C ARG A 170 12.27 3.92 -10.75
N ASP A 171 12.22 4.14 -12.07
CA ASP A 171 12.97 5.22 -12.71
C ASP A 171 12.56 6.61 -12.23
N SER A 172 11.37 6.74 -11.66
CA SER A 172 10.94 8.01 -11.06
C SER A 172 11.72 8.39 -9.81
N PHE A 173 12.38 7.43 -9.14
CA PHE A 173 13.27 7.70 -8.01
C PHE A 173 14.70 8.02 -8.44
N ASN A 174 15.14 7.54 -9.61
CA ASN A 174 16.54 7.59 -10.04
C ASN A 174 16.89 8.85 -10.86
N LYS A 175 15.92 9.68 -11.23
CA LYS A 175 16.19 10.89 -12.01
C LYS A 175 16.27 12.10 -11.11
N ASP A 176 17.43 12.77 -11.08
CA ASP A 176 17.68 13.98 -10.27
C ASP A 176 16.71 15.12 -10.59
N VAL A 177 16.18 15.16 -11.82
CA VAL A 177 15.18 16.14 -12.25
C VAL A 177 13.77 15.87 -11.75
N ASN A 178 13.54 14.72 -11.13
CA ASN A 178 12.24 14.39 -10.60
C ASN A 178 11.96 15.17 -9.30
N ILE A 179 10.70 15.52 -9.13
CA ILE A 179 10.24 16.31 -8.00
C ILE A 179 10.58 15.68 -6.65
N MET A 180 10.65 14.34 -6.55
CA MET A 180 11.03 13.63 -5.35
C MET A 180 12.50 13.84 -4.93
N ASN A 181 13.36 14.20 -5.89
CA ASN A 181 14.79 14.48 -5.68
C ASN A 181 15.10 15.98 -5.67
N THR A 182 14.07 16.82 -5.81
CA THR A 182 14.24 18.29 -5.81
C THR A 182 14.24 18.79 -4.37
N PRO A 183 15.18 19.65 -3.95
CA PRO A 183 15.18 20.25 -2.62
C PRO A 183 13.83 20.90 -2.27
N GLN A 184 13.39 20.70 -1.03
CA GLN A 184 12.05 21.13 -0.56
C GLN A 184 11.79 22.64 -0.72
N ASP A 185 12.83 23.46 -0.75
CA ASP A 185 12.73 24.93 -0.91
C ASP A 185 12.01 25.36 -2.19
N LYS A 186 11.93 24.49 -3.20
CA LYS A 186 11.18 24.76 -4.43
C LYS A 186 9.70 24.37 -4.35
N PHE A 187 9.28 23.64 -3.32
CA PHE A 187 7.89 23.22 -3.12
C PHE A 187 7.05 24.25 -2.39
N TYR A 188 7.67 25.01 -1.52
CA TYR A 188 7.05 26.13 -0.80
C TYR A 188 7.28 27.43 -1.58
N GLY A 189 7.02 27.37 -2.89
CA GLY A 189 7.09 28.53 -3.75
C GLY A 189 6.32 29.70 -3.17
N LYS A 190 7.00 30.81 -3.10
CA LYS A 190 6.45 32.13 -2.90
C LYS A 190 5.36 32.44 -3.93
#